data_61764cfa20d9120f6523c8e2dfbdd000
#
_entry.id   61764cfa20d9120f6523c8e2dfbdd000
#
_cell.length_a   1.000
_cell.length_b   1.000
_cell.length_c   1.000
_cell.angle_alpha   90.00
_cell.angle_beta   90.00
_cell.angle_gamma   90.00
#
_symmetry.space_group_name_H-M   'P 1'
#
loop_
_entity.id
_entity.type
_entity.pdbx_description
1 polymer ?
#
loop_
_entity_poly.entity_id
_entity_poly.type
_entity_poly.pdbx_seq_one_letter_code
_entity_poly.pdbx_strand_id
1 'polypeptide(L)' 'MVDGKRRLRMHYVTQTGINPPTFTFFVNHSDLVNDTYQRYVENRMRSTFDFSGTPIRLFFRKKEQKDA' A
#
# COMPACT_ATOMS: atom_id res chain seq x y z
N MET A 1 7.59 1.44 10.06
CA MET A 1 7.58 1.88 11.44
C MET A 1 7.29 0.74 12.39
N VAL A 2 7.96 0.73 13.51
CA VAL A 2 7.84 -0.34 14.47
C VAL A 2 7.38 0.24 15.78
N ASP A 3 6.36 -0.33 16.39
CA ASP A 3 5.91 0.14 17.67
C ASP A 3 6.24 -0.84 18.78
N GLY A 4 7.23 -1.68 18.58
CA GLY A 4 7.68 -2.60 19.59
C GLY A 4 6.98 -3.93 19.58
N LYS A 5 5.70 -3.95 19.36
CA LYS A 5 4.95 -5.19 19.34
C LYS A 5 4.36 -5.51 17.99
N ARG A 6 4.10 -4.49 17.21
CA ARG A 6 3.49 -4.70 15.92
C ARG A 6 4.39 -4.14 14.85
N ARG A 7 4.55 -4.87 13.79
CA ARG A 7 5.38 -4.44 12.67
C ARG A 7 4.52 -4.46 11.43
N LEU A 8 4.55 -3.37 10.70
CA LEU A 8 3.80 -3.28 9.46
C LEU A 8 4.45 -4.17 8.43
N ARG A 9 3.65 -5.03 7.81
CA ARG A 9 4.14 -5.93 6.79
C ARG A 9 3.16 -5.93 5.63
N MET A 10 3.68 -5.77 4.44
CA MET A 10 2.86 -5.82 3.24
C MET A 10 2.82 -7.25 2.74
N HIS A 11 1.62 -7.77 2.54
CA HIS A 11 1.45 -9.12 2.05
C HIS A 11 1.48 -9.17 0.53
N TYR A 12 0.69 -8.33 -0.11
CA TYR A 12 0.70 -8.26 -1.57
C TYR A 12 -0.05 -7.01 -2.01
N VAL A 13 0.08 -6.71 -3.30
CA VAL A 13 -0.59 -5.57 -3.89
C VAL A 13 -1.26 -6.03 -5.17
N THR A 14 -2.40 -5.46 -5.48
CA THR A 14 -3.09 -5.76 -6.72
C THR A 14 -3.60 -4.47 -7.33
N GLN A 15 -3.64 -4.41 -8.64
CA GLN A 15 -4.18 -3.25 -9.33
C GLN A 15 -5.68 -3.38 -9.40
N THR A 16 -6.38 -2.42 -8.82
CA THR A 16 -7.83 -2.47 -8.73
C THR A 16 -8.50 -1.45 -9.62
N GLY A 17 -7.76 -0.63 -10.33
CA GLY A 17 -8.32 0.34 -11.26
C GLY A 17 -7.31 0.71 -12.32
N ILE A 18 -7.80 1.17 -13.45
CA ILE A 18 -6.94 1.44 -14.57
C ILE A 18 -6.84 2.93 -14.86
N ASN A 19 -7.91 3.66 -14.73
CA ASN A 19 -7.94 5.05 -15.14
C ASN A 19 -8.61 5.91 -14.07
N PRO A 20 -7.84 6.44 -13.12
CA PRO A 20 -6.37 6.41 -13.04
C PRO A 20 -5.89 5.08 -12.49
N PRO A 21 -4.63 4.75 -12.67
CA PRO A 21 -4.09 3.52 -12.09
C PRO A 21 -4.31 3.51 -10.57
N THR A 22 -4.91 2.44 -10.10
CA THR A 22 -5.29 2.33 -8.70
C THR A 22 -4.77 1.00 -8.17
N PHE A 23 -4.13 1.05 -7.01
CA PHE A 23 -3.53 -0.15 -6.43
C PHE A 23 -4.01 -0.31 -5.01
N THR A 24 -4.33 -1.53 -4.63
CA THR A 24 -4.71 -1.84 -3.27
C THR A 24 -3.62 -2.71 -2.65
N PHE A 25 -3.11 -2.23 -1.54
CA PHE A 25 -2.04 -2.90 -0.82
C PHE A 25 -2.64 -3.60 0.38
N PHE A 26 -2.39 -4.89 0.50
CA PHE A 26 -2.91 -5.66 1.62
C PHE A 26 -1.82 -5.84 2.65
N VAL A 27 -2.09 -5.35 3.84
CA VAL A 27 -1.09 -5.31 4.91
C VAL A 27 -1.65 -6.02 6.14
N ASN A 28 -0.78 -6.30 7.08
CA ASN A 28 -1.21 -6.99 8.29
C ASN A 28 -1.92 -6.06 9.28
N HIS A 29 -1.51 -4.79 9.32
CA HIS A 29 -2.09 -3.82 10.24
C HIS A 29 -2.30 -2.51 9.51
N SER A 30 -3.49 -2.30 8.98
CA SER A 30 -3.74 -1.07 8.21
C SER A 30 -3.69 0.16 9.08
N ASP A 31 -3.90 0.02 10.38
CA ASP A 31 -3.84 1.15 11.29
C ASP A 31 -2.41 1.67 11.47
N LEU A 32 -1.41 0.92 11.06
CA LEU A 32 -0.04 1.39 11.12
C LEU A 32 0.38 2.19 9.89
N VAL A 33 -0.47 2.23 8.88
CA VAL A 33 -0.17 2.97 7.66
C VAL A 33 -0.49 4.43 7.91
N ASN A 34 0.52 5.28 7.88
CA ASN A 34 0.32 6.70 8.08
C ASN A 34 0.72 7.45 6.82
N ASP A 35 0.62 8.77 6.85
CA ASP A 35 0.89 9.58 5.66
C ASP A 35 2.32 9.42 5.19
N THR A 36 3.25 9.30 6.12
CA THR A 36 4.64 9.14 5.76
C THR A 36 4.86 7.83 5.02
N TYR A 37 4.24 6.76 5.50
CA TYR A 37 4.38 5.47 4.86
C TYR A 37 3.73 5.47 3.49
N GLN A 38 2.56 6.07 3.37
CA GLN A 38 1.89 6.13 2.07
C GLN A 38 2.72 6.91 1.07
N ARG A 39 3.31 8.01 1.49
CA ARG A 39 4.15 8.79 0.59
C ARG A 39 5.39 8.01 0.17
N TYR A 40 5.95 7.26 1.10
CA TYR A 40 7.09 6.42 0.78
C TYR A 40 6.73 5.39 -0.29
N VAL A 41 5.60 4.72 -0.12
CA VAL A 41 5.16 3.71 -1.07
C VAL A 41 4.87 4.35 -2.43
N GLU A 42 4.22 5.51 -2.42
CA GLU A 42 3.91 6.18 -3.67
C GLU A 42 5.19 6.55 -4.42
N ASN A 43 6.18 7.06 -3.72
CA ASN A 43 7.43 7.42 -4.36
C ASN A 43 8.12 6.20 -4.95
N ARG A 44 8.06 5.08 -4.25
CA ARG A 44 8.66 3.86 -4.77
C ARG A 44 7.91 3.37 -6.01
N MET A 45 6.60 3.47 -6.01
CA MET A 45 5.81 3.07 -7.17
C MET A 45 6.15 3.92 -8.37
N ARG A 46 6.29 5.22 -8.17
CA ARG A 46 6.58 6.11 -9.29
C ARG A 46 7.96 5.86 -9.85
N SER A 47 8.92 5.56 -9.00
CA SER A 47 10.27 5.34 -9.51
C SER A 47 10.41 3.97 -10.14
N THR A 48 9.63 3.00 -9.73
CA THR A 48 9.74 1.65 -10.26
C THR A 48 8.97 1.49 -11.57
N PHE A 49 7.81 2.11 -11.70
CA PHE A 49 6.93 1.88 -12.83
C PHE A 49 6.72 3.09 -13.71
N ASP A 50 7.45 4.17 -13.47
CA ASP A 50 7.41 5.33 -14.35
C ASP A 50 6.01 5.89 -14.52
N PHE A 51 5.41 6.28 -13.43
CA PHE A 51 4.13 6.96 -13.47
C PHE A 51 4.29 8.48 -13.46
N SER A 52 5.40 8.99 -13.98
CA SER A 52 5.64 10.42 -13.90
C SER A 52 4.55 11.19 -14.62
N GLY A 53 4.03 12.20 -13.98
CA GLY A 53 2.98 13.01 -14.55
C GLY A 53 1.63 12.36 -14.58
N THR A 54 1.48 11.17 -14.03
CA THR A 54 0.22 10.43 -14.04
C THR A 54 -0.28 10.30 -12.61
N PRO A 55 -1.51 10.71 -12.32
CA PRO A 55 -2.04 10.48 -10.97
C PRO A 55 -2.24 8.99 -10.73
N ILE A 56 -1.91 8.55 -9.54
CA ILE A 56 -2.16 7.17 -9.15
C ILE A 56 -2.87 7.21 -7.80
N ARG A 57 -3.60 6.15 -7.52
CA ARG A 57 -4.34 6.04 -6.27
C ARG A 57 -3.86 4.82 -5.53
N LEU A 58 -3.68 4.97 -4.23
CA LEU A 58 -3.21 3.88 -3.38
C LEU A 58 -4.19 3.69 -2.25
N PHE A 59 -4.56 2.44 -2.02
CA PHE A 59 -5.41 2.08 -0.91
C PHE A 59 -4.72 1.01 -0.10
N PHE A 60 -4.91 1.05 1.21
CA PHE A 60 -4.29 0.09 2.10
C PHE A 60 -5.38 -0.59 2.90
N ARG A 61 -5.45 -1.91 2.81
CA ARG A 61 -6.46 -2.69 3.51
C ARG A 61 -5.79 -3.78 4.33
N LYS A 62 -6.44 -4.11 5.42
CA LYS A 62 -5.95 -5.20 6.24
C LYS A 62 -6.32 -6.51 5.59
N LYS A 63 -5.34 -7.40 5.45
CA LYS A 63 -5.63 -8.71 4.92
C LYS A 63 -6.30 -9.53 6.00
N GLU A 64 -7.50 -10.04 5.69
CA GLU A 64 -8.20 -10.85 6.64
C GLU A 64 -7.69 -12.23 6.60
N GLN A 65 -7.36 -12.76 7.75
CA GLN A 65 -6.97 -14.14 7.83
C GLN A 65 -8.18 -14.94 8.02
N LYS A 66 -8.57 -15.69 7.03
CA LYS A 66 -9.62 -16.62 7.20
C LYS A 66 -9.11 -17.79 7.87
N ASP A 67 -9.58 -18.03 9.01
CA ASP A 67 -9.26 -19.28 9.63
C ASP A 67 -10.12 -20.27 9.05
N ALA A 68 -9.63 -20.99 8.24
CA ALA A 68 -10.47 -22.00 7.63
C ALA A 68 -10.80 -23.09 8.58
#